data_d22d69d38ac72fb2dd9db6941c014034
#
_entry.id   d22d69d38ac72fb2dd9db6941c014034
#
_cell.length_a   1.000
_cell.length_b   1.000
_cell.length_c   1.000
_cell.angle_alpha   90.00
_cell.angle_beta   90.00
_cell.angle_gamma   90.00
#
_symmetry.space_group_name_H-M   'P 1'
#
loop_
_entity.id
_entity.type
_entity.pdbx_description
1 polymer ?
#
loop_
_entity_poly.entity_id
_entity_poly.type
_entity_poly.pdbx_seq_one_letter_code
_entity_poly.pdbx_strand_id
1 'polypeptide(L)'
;YVLGGYGTGAVMAVPAHDERDWEFAKKYNLPIKKIIEALFKTTSGPDAVLENLPMKKRDTVVCIVKHWSENKYICLKWKKYNWKTFVVGGTGSEDVIKAGLREITEETGYTSAKFIKKLGNKVHNQFFAHHKNENRWAVVTPLYFELENGAKTEIDQKENDTHDVVWVNYDEVLNYLYDDKSDTIFWNRMIGKETSYGGSGFLINSGQFTELDSETAKEKMTKWLEEKKLSDRKINYKLKDWVFSRQRYWGEP
;
A
#
# COMPACT_ATOMS: atom_id res chain seq x y z
N TYR A 1 -18.33 8.46 -22.30
CA TYR A 1 -17.44 7.48 -21.66
C TYR A 1 -17.39 6.16 -22.42
N VAL A 2 -18.52 5.65 -22.87
CA VAL A 2 -18.62 4.45 -23.71
C VAL A 2 -18.97 4.83 -25.15
N LEU A 3 -18.12 4.42 -26.10
CA LEU A 3 -18.37 4.65 -27.52
C LEU A 3 -19.28 3.54 -28.05
N GLY A 4 -20.55 3.85 -28.35
CA GLY A 4 -21.58 2.88 -28.74
C GLY A 4 -21.37 2.16 -30.06
N GLY A 5 -20.38 2.53 -30.87
CA GLY A 5 -20.04 1.90 -32.15
C GLY A 5 -18.68 1.20 -32.16
N TYR A 6 -18.06 0.99 -31.03
CA TYR A 6 -16.71 0.43 -30.94
C TYR A 6 -16.68 -0.93 -30.24
N GLY A 7 -15.98 -1.89 -30.84
CA GLY A 7 -15.80 -3.24 -30.29
C GLY A 7 -17.04 -4.11 -30.35
N THR A 8 -17.20 -5.00 -29.38
CA THR A 8 -18.31 -5.97 -29.29
C THR A 8 -19.54 -5.46 -28.56
N GLY A 9 -19.48 -4.23 -28.01
CA GLY A 9 -20.50 -3.69 -27.11
C GLY A 9 -20.38 -4.15 -25.67
N ALA A 10 -19.41 -5.01 -25.35
CA ALA A 10 -19.13 -5.40 -23.97
C ALA A 10 -18.40 -4.28 -23.23
N VAL A 11 -18.87 -3.95 -22.04
CA VAL A 11 -18.27 -2.93 -21.16
C VAL A 11 -17.77 -3.60 -19.88
N MET A 12 -16.53 -3.33 -19.52
CA MET A 12 -15.95 -3.76 -18.27
C MET A 12 -15.56 -2.52 -17.45
N ALA A 13 -15.91 -2.51 -16.18
CA ALA A 13 -15.51 -1.47 -15.23
C ALA A 13 -14.80 -2.10 -14.03
N VAL A 14 -13.72 -1.46 -13.60
CA VAL A 14 -12.89 -1.92 -12.46
C VAL A 14 -12.59 -0.76 -11.50
N PRO A 15 -13.60 -0.18 -10.86
CA PRO A 15 -13.48 1.10 -10.15
C PRO A 15 -12.48 1.10 -9.01
N ALA A 16 -12.16 -0.04 -8.40
CA ALA A 16 -11.14 -0.10 -7.36
C ALA A 16 -9.70 -0.03 -7.90
N HIS A 17 -9.49 -0.27 -9.22
CA HIS A 17 -8.17 -0.51 -9.81
C HIS A 17 -7.93 0.26 -11.12
N ASP A 18 -8.87 1.09 -11.54
CA ASP A 18 -8.76 2.02 -12.65
C ASP A 18 -9.19 3.43 -12.19
N GLU A 19 -8.40 4.45 -12.51
CA GLU A 19 -8.61 5.81 -12.01
C GLU A 19 -9.90 6.44 -12.57
N ARG A 20 -10.18 6.25 -13.86
CA ARG A 20 -11.38 6.82 -14.49
C ARG A 20 -12.65 6.17 -13.97
N ASP A 21 -12.61 4.85 -13.81
CA ASP A 21 -13.73 4.09 -13.24
C ASP A 21 -13.95 4.46 -11.76
N TRP A 22 -12.87 4.72 -11.03
CA TRP A 22 -12.92 5.21 -9.65
C TRP A 22 -13.61 6.58 -9.57
N GLU A 23 -13.16 7.54 -10.37
CA GLU A 23 -13.75 8.89 -10.42
C GLU A 23 -15.23 8.83 -10.80
N PHE A 24 -15.57 8.01 -11.80
CA PHE A 24 -16.96 7.79 -12.20
C PHE A 24 -17.79 7.19 -11.06
N ALA A 25 -17.30 6.13 -10.42
CA ALA A 25 -17.99 5.49 -9.32
C ALA A 25 -18.19 6.44 -8.12
N LYS A 26 -17.19 7.25 -7.80
CA LYS A 26 -17.29 8.29 -6.74
C LYS A 26 -18.30 9.36 -7.10
N LYS A 27 -18.28 9.87 -8.34
CA LYS A 27 -19.20 10.89 -8.82
C LYS A 27 -20.67 10.45 -8.75
N TYR A 28 -20.94 9.19 -9.05
CA TYR A 28 -22.30 8.63 -9.08
C TYR A 28 -22.65 7.80 -7.84
N ASN A 29 -21.79 7.85 -6.81
CA ASN A 29 -21.97 7.12 -5.55
C ASN A 29 -22.22 5.62 -5.75
N LEU A 30 -21.48 5.01 -6.70
CA LEU A 30 -21.54 3.58 -6.95
C LEU A 30 -20.65 2.80 -5.97
N PRO A 31 -21.00 1.55 -5.62
CA PRO A 31 -20.20 0.75 -4.71
C PRO A 31 -18.84 0.39 -5.34
N ILE A 32 -17.77 0.58 -4.57
CA ILE A 32 -16.40 0.22 -4.97
C ILE A 32 -15.93 -0.94 -4.09
N LYS A 33 -15.72 -2.12 -4.69
CA LYS A 33 -15.22 -3.31 -4.01
C LYS A 33 -13.75 -3.51 -4.34
N LYS A 34 -12.87 -3.39 -3.36
CA LYS A 34 -11.44 -3.69 -3.51
C LYS A 34 -11.24 -5.19 -3.59
N ILE A 35 -10.45 -5.63 -4.56
CA ILE A 35 -10.10 -7.03 -4.79
C ILE A 35 -8.59 -7.28 -4.76
N ILE A 36 -7.78 -6.24 -4.57
CA ILE A 36 -6.32 -6.32 -4.44
C ILE A 36 -5.88 -5.58 -3.18
N GLU A 37 -5.06 -6.22 -2.36
CA GLU A 37 -4.22 -5.59 -1.34
C GLU A 37 -2.90 -5.21 -2.00
N ALA A 38 -2.53 -3.94 -1.92
CA ALA A 38 -1.35 -3.39 -2.61
C ALA A 38 -0.05 -4.09 -2.18
N LEU A 39 0.84 -4.35 -3.14
CA LEU A 39 2.19 -4.85 -2.91
C LEU A 39 3.22 -3.85 -3.42
N PHE A 40 4.11 -3.41 -2.53
CA PHE A 40 5.30 -2.65 -2.87
C PHE A 40 6.53 -3.51 -2.64
N LYS A 41 7.29 -3.75 -3.71
CA LYS A 41 8.56 -4.45 -3.67
C LYS A 41 9.68 -3.46 -3.98
N THR A 42 10.62 -3.31 -3.07
CA THR A 42 11.82 -2.51 -3.30
C THR A 42 12.78 -3.29 -4.19
N THR A 43 13.02 -2.79 -5.40
CA THR A 43 13.82 -3.46 -6.44
C THR A 43 15.14 -2.75 -6.75
N SER A 44 15.37 -1.57 -6.15
CA SER A 44 16.58 -0.77 -6.35
C SER A 44 16.98 -0.06 -5.06
N GLY A 45 18.22 0.42 -5.02
CA GLY A 45 18.78 1.08 -3.84
C GLY A 45 19.22 0.10 -2.74
N PRO A 46 19.64 0.63 -1.58
CA PRO A 46 20.19 -0.19 -0.51
C PRO A 46 19.19 -1.19 0.08
N ASP A 47 17.91 -0.83 0.13
CA ASP A 47 16.85 -1.67 0.69
C ASP A 47 16.23 -2.65 -0.33
N ALA A 48 16.85 -2.82 -1.50
CA ALA A 48 16.37 -3.75 -2.52
C ALA A 48 16.38 -5.20 -2.01
N VAL A 49 15.31 -5.94 -2.32
CA VAL A 49 15.21 -7.37 -2.01
C VAL A 49 16.38 -8.14 -2.63
N LEU A 50 17.08 -8.94 -1.84
CA LEU A 50 18.19 -9.79 -2.27
C LEU A 50 17.67 -11.15 -2.75
N GLU A 51 17.99 -11.52 -4.00
CA GLU A 51 17.46 -12.77 -4.62
C GLU A 51 17.95 -14.04 -3.92
N ASN A 52 19.11 -14.00 -3.30
CA ASN A 52 19.73 -15.14 -2.61
C ASN A 52 19.24 -15.39 -1.18
N LEU A 53 18.36 -14.53 -0.65
CA LEU A 53 17.82 -14.67 0.70
C LEU A 53 16.33 -15.00 0.69
N PRO A 54 15.87 -15.91 1.57
CA PRO A 54 14.45 -16.21 1.70
C PRO A 54 13.67 -15.01 2.25
N MET A 55 12.42 -14.90 1.82
CA MET A 55 11.49 -13.86 2.30
C MET A 55 10.89 -14.26 3.65
N LYS A 56 11.10 -13.45 4.69
CA LYS A 56 10.48 -13.65 6.01
C LYS A 56 9.22 -12.79 6.15
N LYS A 57 8.06 -13.44 6.16
CA LYS A 57 6.76 -12.79 6.36
C LYS A 57 6.59 -12.39 7.82
N ARG A 58 6.06 -11.17 8.05
CA ARG A 58 5.73 -10.63 9.37
C ARG A 58 4.49 -9.78 9.31
N ASP A 59 3.53 -10.03 10.20
CA ASP A 59 2.40 -9.14 10.41
C ASP A 59 2.85 -7.91 11.21
N THR A 60 2.40 -6.73 10.78
CA THR A 60 2.86 -5.43 11.26
C THR A 60 1.66 -4.49 11.36
N VAL A 61 1.70 -3.54 12.28
CA VAL A 61 0.77 -2.42 12.35
C VAL A 61 1.51 -1.13 12.01
N VAL A 62 0.81 -0.21 11.35
CA VAL A 62 1.18 1.20 11.24
C VAL A 62 0.09 2.02 11.92
N CYS A 63 0.50 2.89 12.85
CA CYS A 63 -0.40 3.70 13.65
C CYS A 63 -0.25 5.18 13.28
N ILE A 64 -1.29 5.76 12.67
CA ILE A 64 -1.40 7.20 12.53
C ILE A 64 -1.99 7.73 13.83
N VAL A 65 -1.25 8.58 14.54
CA VAL A 65 -1.61 9.07 15.87
C VAL A 65 -1.77 10.58 15.85
N LYS A 66 -2.98 11.06 16.15
CA LYS A 66 -3.30 12.48 16.18
C LYS A 66 -3.14 13.05 17.58
N HIS A 67 -2.69 14.30 17.66
CA HIS A 67 -2.60 15.07 18.88
C HIS A 67 -3.99 15.37 19.47
N TRP A 68 -4.10 15.47 20.80
CA TRP A 68 -5.35 15.65 21.54
C TRP A 68 -6.03 17.02 21.36
N SER A 69 -5.29 18.06 20.96
CA SER A 69 -5.83 19.44 20.83
C SER A 69 -5.37 20.17 19.58
N GLU A 70 -4.30 19.72 18.92
CA GLU A 70 -3.76 20.35 17.74
C GLU A 70 -3.95 19.47 16.50
N ASN A 71 -3.92 20.08 15.31
CA ASN A 71 -3.97 19.31 14.06
C ASN A 71 -2.58 18.83 13.65
N LYS A 72 -1.96 18.06 14.53
CA LYS A 72 -0.63 17.47 14.38
C LYS A 72 -0.68 15.95 14.53
N TYR A 73 0.30 15.28 13.95
CA TYR A 73 0.41 13.83 13.92
C TYR A 73 1.81 13.40 14.31
N ILE A 74 1.91 12.26 15.01
CA ILE A 74 3.20 11.68 15.39
C ILE A 74 3.85 11.07 14.15
N CYS A 75 5.11 11.42 13.92
CA CYS A 75 6.01 10.73 13.03
C CYS A 75 7.30 10.37 13.77
N LEU A 76 7.95 9.30 13.37
CA LEU A 76 9.24 8.86 13.86
C LEU A 76 10.33 9.28 12.88
N LYS A 77 11.41 9.88 13.37
CA LYS A 77 12.61 10.20 12.61
C LYS A 77 13.72 9.26 13.05
N TRP A 78 14.05 8.28 12.20
CA TRP A 78 15.07 7.27 12.48
C TRP A 78 16.47 7.86 12.38
N LYS A 79 17.26 7.74 13.43
CA LYS A 79 18.58 8.39 13.54
C LYS A 79 19.62 7.82 12.60
N LYS A 80 19.59 6.48 12.39
CA LYS A 80 20.60 5.79 11.58
C LYS A 80 20.34 5.86 10.08
N TYR A 81 19.08 5.87 9.64
CA TYR A 81 18.71 5.64 8.24
C TYR A 81 18.03 6.85 7.59
N ASN A 82 17.86 7.95 8.28
CA ASN A 82 17.10 9.12 7.83
C ASN A 82 15.66 8.80 7.34
N TRP A 83 15.13 7.65 7.74
CA TRP A 83 13.74 7.31 7.48
C TRP A 83 12.81 8.16 8.34
N LYS A 84 11.65 8.44 7.79
CA LYS A 84 10.57 9.16 8.46
C LYS A 84 9.29 8.36 8.25
N THR A 85 8.73 7.82 9.30
CA THR A 85 7.59 6.90 9.25
C THR A 85 6.52 7.32 10.26
N PHE A 86 5.32 6.77 10.14
CA PHE A 86 4.42 6.70 11.28
C PHE A 86 4.97 5.71 12.32
N VAL A 87 4.29 5.60 13.48
CA VAL A 87 4.57 4.57 14.48
C VAL A 87 4.35 3.20 13.85
N VAL A 88 5.33 2.30 13.92
CA VAL A 88 5.30 1.02 13.22
C VAL A 88 5.89 -0.11 14.04
N GLY A 89 5.15 -1.21 14.20
CA GLY A 89 5.66 -2.35 14.94
C GLY A 89 5.03 -3.69 14.56
N GLY A 90 5.59 -4.75 15.10
CA GLY A 90 5.11 -6.11 14.84
C GLY A 90 3.95 -6.50 15.73
N THR A 91 2.98 -7.24 15.19
CA THR A 91 1.84 -7.72 15.99
C THR A 91 2.18 -8.96 16.82
N GLY A 92 3.18 -9.75 16.41
CA GLY A 92 3.40 -11.07 17.01
C GLY A 92 2.12 -11.92 16.93
N SER A 93 1.65 -12.40 18.08
CA SER A 93 0.36 -13.13 18.24
C SER A 93 -0.76 -12.27 18.83
N GLU A 94 -0.52 -10.97 19.01
CA GLU A 94 -1.49 -10.07 19.60
C GLU A 94 -2.58 -9.65 18.64
N ASP A 95 -3.73 -9.21 19.19
CA ASP A 95 -4.71 -8.45 18.43
C ASP A 95 -4.09 -7.16 17.89
N VAL A 96 -4.41 -6.81 16.65
CA VAL A 96 -3.78 -5.68 15.94
C VAL A 96 -3.99 -4.33 16.65
N ILE A 97 -5.13 -4.14 17.36
CA ILE A 97 -5.39 -2.89 18.10
C ILE A 97 -4.53 -2.85 19.36
N LYS A 98 -4.42 -3.98 20.07
CA LYS A 98 -3.56 -4.09 21.25
C LYS A 98 -2.09 -3.87 20.88
N ALA A 99 -1.63 -4.50 19.78
CA ALA A 99 -0.30 -4.27 19.25
C ALA A 99 -0.06 -2.79 18.93
N GLY A 100 -1.02 -2.12 18.29
CA GLY A 100 -0.93 -0.69 17.98
C GLY A 100 -0.80 0.18 19.26
N LEU A 101 -1.59 -0.08 20.28
CA LEU A 101 -1.52 0.64 21.57
C LEU A 101 -0.17 0.42 22.26
N ARG A 102 0.34 -0.81 22.25
CA ARG A 102 1.66 -1.15 22.81
C ARG A 102 2.77 -0.41 22.07
N GLU A 103 2.81 -0.50 20.74
CA GLU A 103 3.84 0.17 19.93
C GLU A 103 3.81 1.70 20.09
N ILE A 104 2.61 2.33 20.18
CA ILE A 104 2.49 3.75 20.46
C ILE A 104 3.15 4.08 21.82
N THR A 105 2.89 3.28 22.84
CA THR A 105 3.47 3.50 24.17
C THR A 105 4.98 3.28 24.17
N GLU A 106 5.45 2.19 23.57
CA GLU A 106 6.87 1.82 23.54
C GLU A 106 7.70 2.82 22.73
N GLU A 107 7.25 3.21 21.54
CA GLU A 107 8.01 4.07 20.64
C GLU A 107 7.86 5.58 20.93
N THR A 108 6.77 6.00 21.59
CA THR A 108 6.46 7.43 21.76
C THR A 108 6.29 7.87 23.21
N GLY A 109 6.13 6.93 24.12
CA GLY A 109 5.82 7.18 25.52
C GLY A 109 4.37 7.57 25.80
N TYR A 110 3.54 7.89 24.80
CA TYR A 110 2.16 8.30 25.01
C TYR A 110 1.28 7.11 25.42
N THR A 111 0.52 7.29 26.54
CA THR A 111 -0.30 6.24 27.16
C THR A 111 -1.81 6.43 26.97
N SER A 112 -2.23 7.59 26.43
CA SER A 112 -3.64 7.99 26.31
C SER A 112 -4.23 7.76 24.90
N ALA A 113 -3.62 6.87 24.11
CA ALA A 113 -4.08 6.60 22.75
C ALA A 113 -5.42 5.84 22.75
N LYS A 114 -6.39 6.37 21.99
CA LYS A 114 -7.69 5.76 21.77
C LYS A 114 -7.80 5.32 20.31
N PHE A 115 -8.13 4.05 20.09
CA PHE A 115 -8.40 3.52 18.75
C PHE A 115 -9.66 4.14 18.16
N ILE A 116 -9.57 4.63 16.93
CA ILE A 116 -10.70 5.22 16.20
C ILE A 116 -11.18 4.28 15.10
N LYS A 117 -10.30 3.86 14.18
CA LYS A 117 -10.69 3.00 13.06
C LYS A 117 -9.49 2.31 12.40
N LYS A 118 -9.76 1.21 11.69
CA LYS A 118 -8.84 0.65 10.68
C LYS A 118 -8.92 1.48 9.40
N LEU A 119 -7.78 1.68 8.76
CA LEU A 119 -7.66 2.48 7.53
C LEU A 119 -7.68 1.61 6.26
N GLY A 120 -8.73 0.79 6.14
CA GLY A 120 -8.96 -0.08 4.99
C GLY A 120 -8.16 -1.39 5.03
N ASN A 121 -7.88 -1.95 3.84
CA ASN A 121 -7.22 -3.23 3.69
C ASN A 121 -5.72 -3.16 3.98
N LYS A 122 -5.12 -4.32 4.22
CA LYS A 122 -3.68 -4.46 4.41
C LYS A 122 -2.90 -3.96 3.19
N VAL A 123 -1.64 -3.65 3.42
CA VAL A 123 -0.65 -3.34 2.38
C VAL A 123 0.57 -4.23 2.62
N HIS A 124 1.16 -4.73 1.56
CA HIS A 124 2.31 -5.62 1.60
C HIS A 124 3.56 -4.86 1.15
N ASN A 125 4.61 -4.90 1.97
CA ASN A 125 5.91 -4.32 1.65
C ASN A 125 6.98 -5.41 1.65
N GLN A 126 7.76 -5.50 0.57
CA GLN A 126 8.89 -6.41 0.45
C GLN A 126 10.18 -5.61 0.26
N PHE A 127 11.13 -5.79 1.19
CA PHE A 127 12.38 -5.05 1.22
C PHE A 127 13.47 -5.82 1.98
N PHE A 128 14.72 -5.39 1.82
CA PHE A 128 15.83 -5.91 2.61
C PHE A 128 15.99 -5.10 3.91
N ALA A 129 15.88 -5.77 5.04
CA ALA A 129 16.01 -5.17 6.36
C ALA A 129 17.46 -5.26 6.86
N HIS A 130 18.27 -4.22 6.65
CA HIS A 130 19.69 -4.17 7.01
C HIS A 130 20.00 -4.54 8.46
N HIS A 131 19.19 -4.05 9.41
CA HIS A 131 19.40 -4.28 10.84
C HIS A 131 19.22 -5.75 11.26
N LYS A 132 18.59 -6.56 10.42
CA LYS A 132 18.35 -8.01 10.63
C LYS A 132 19.08 -8.86 9.59
N ASN A 133 19.68 -8.25 8.57
CA ASN A 133 20.31 -8.94 7.45
C ASN A 133 19.37 -10.00 6.80
N GLU A 134 18.13 -9.61 6.51
CA GLU A 134 17.11 -10.51 5.97
C GLU A 134 16.17 -9.80 5.00
N ASN A 135 15.65 -10.52 4.01
CA ASN A 135 14.50 -10.05 3.26
C ASN A 135 13.26 -10.11 4.12
N ARG A 136 12.50 -9.02 4.13
CA ARG A 136 11.27 -8.90 4.90
C ARG A 136 10.06 -8.72 4.00
N TRP A 137 9.00 -9.43 4.33
CA TRP A 137 7.66 -9.21 3.79
C TRP A 137 6.76 -8.75 4.94
N ALA A 138 6.61 -7.45 5.07
CA ALA A 138 5.71 -6.86 6.05
C ALA A 138 4.28 -6.82 5.50
N VAL A 139 3.36 -7.44 6.23
CA VAL A 139 1.92 -7.38 5.97
C VAL A 139 1.33 -6.38 6.92
N VAL A 140 1.10 -5.16 6.43
CA VAL A 140 0.82 -3.98 7.25
C VAL A 140 -0.67 -3.75 7.40
N THR A 141 -1.15 -3.71 8.65
CA THR A 141 -2.51 -3.27 9.00
C THR A 141 -2.46 -1.81 9.44
N PRO A 142 -3.05 -0.86 8.69
CA PRO A 142 -3.04 0.55 9.06
C PRO A 142 -4.16 0.89 10.04
N LEU A 143 -3.82 1.59 11.11
CA LEU A 143 -4.70 1.96 12.21
C LEU A 143 -4.67 3.47 12.45
N TYR A 144 -5.79 4.04 12.88
CA TYR A 144 -5.89 5.43 13.29
C TYR A 144 -6.25 5.54 14.77
N PHE A 145 -5.47 6.35 15.48
CA PHE A 145 -5.63 6.66 16.89
C PHE A 145 -5.67 8.16 17.12
N GLU A 146 -6.33 8.57 18.20
CA GLU A 146 -6.26 9.93 18.74
C GLU A 146 -5.80 9.84 20.18
N LEU A 147 -4.90 10.74 20.61
CA LEU A 147 -4.56 10.88 22.01
C LEU A 147 -5.68 11.63 22.73
N GLU A 148 -6.02 11.21 23.92
CA GLU A 148 -7.01 11.92 24.77
C GLU A 148 -6.37 13.08 25.54
N ASN A 149 -5.07 12.98 25.84
CA ASN A 149 -4.28 13.98 26.54
C ASN A 149 -2.79 13.73 26.34
N GLY A 150 -1.95 14.56 26.96
CA GLY A 150 -0.48 14.47 26.88
C GLY A 150 0.19 13.53 27.88
N ALA A 151 -0.55 12.57 28.49
CA ALA A 151 0.04 11.63 29.44
C ALA A 151 1.12 10.78 28.79
N LYS A 152 2.29 10.72 29.45
CA LYS A 152 3.48 9.99 28.99
C LYS A 152 4.08 9.13 30.09
N THR A 153 4.69 8.03 29.67
CA THR A 153 5.66 7.26 30.45
C THR A 153 7.07 7.46 29.87
N GLU A 154 8.07 7.02 30.59
CA GLU A 154 9.44 6.99 30.08
C GLU A 154 9.55 5.99 28.92
N ILE A 155 10.31 6.35 27.90
CA ILE A 155 10.63 5.50 26.76
C ILE A 155 11.93 4.76 27.11
N ASP A 156 12.01 3.48 26.73
CA ASP A 156 13.23 2.71 26.87
C ASP A 156 14.41 3.41 26.17
N GLN A 157 15.58 3.41 26.81
CA GLN A 157 16.79 4.04 26.26
C GLN A 157 17.13 3.54 24.85
N LYS A 158 16.89 2.27 24.58
CA LYS A 158 17.11 1.68 23.27
C LYS A 158 16.23 2.30 22.20
N GLU A 159 14.95 2.57 22.50
CA GLU A 159 14.05 3.24 21.56
C GLU A 159 14.46 4.70 21.35
N ASN A 160 14.82 5.40 22.43
CA ASN A 160 15.36 6.76 22.37
C ASN A 160 16.64 6.86 21.52
N ASP A 161 17.50 5.83 21.52
CA ASP A 161 18.71 5.78 20.69
C ASP A 161 18.40 5.51 19.21
N THR A 162 17.22 4.97 18.92
CA THR A 162 16.83 4.50 17.57
C THR A 162 16.15 5.61 16.77
N HIS A 163 15.25 6.37 17.35
CA HIS A 163 14.47 7.40 16.65
C HIS A 163 14.11 8.59 17.56
N ASP A 164 13.69 9.68 16.92
CA ASP A 164 13.10 10.84 17.57
C ASP A 164 11.59 10.87 17.28
N VAL A 165 10.78 11.21 18.29
CA VAL A 165 9.35 11.43 18.17
C VAL A 165 9.10 12.88 17.74
N VAL A 166 8.47 13.09 16.59
CA VAL A 166 8.25 14.41 16.00
C VAL A 166 6.75 14.65 15.77
N TRP A 167 6.28 15.82 16.16
CA TRP A 167 4.94 16.30 15.83
C TRP A 167 4.97 17.05 14.51
N VAL A 168 4.23 16.55 13.51
CA VAL A 168 4.16 17.11 12.16
C VAL A 168 2.76 17.68 11.93
N ASN A 169 2.67 18.90 11.39
CA ASN A 169 1.40 19.52 11.04
C ASN A 169 0.70 18.73 9.93
N TYR A 170 -0.63 18.71 9.96
CA TYR A 170 -1.47 18.01 8.97
C TYR A 170 -1.03 18.25 7.52
N ASP A 171 -0.81 19.52 7.15
CA ASP A 171 -0.46 19.89 5.77
C ASP A 171 0.97 19.48 5.36
N GLU A 172 1.82 19.16 6.32
CA GLU A 172 3.23 18.80 6.12
C GLU A 172 3.49 17.30 6.13
N VAL A 173 2.52 16.47 6.58
CA VAL A 173 2.72 15.03 6.80
C VAL A 173 3.26 14.32 5.57
N LEU A 174 2.65 14.49 4.40
CA LEU A 174 3.12 13.83 3.17
C LEU A 174 4.52 14.29 2.73
N ASN A 175 4.84 15.57 2.93
CA ASN A 175 6.18 16.10 2.62
C ASN A 175 7.22 15.63 3.63
N TYR A 176 6.79 15.34 4.87
CA TYR A 176 7.66 14.86 5.91
C TYR A 176 7.99 13.37 5.76
N LEU A 177 6.99 12.56 5.45
CA LEU A 177 7.09 11.11 5.24
C LEU A 177 7.79 10.81 3.91
N TYR A 178 9.04 10.94 3.83
CA TYR A 178 9.84 10.75 2.62
C TYR A 178 9.42 9.52 1.79
N ASP A 179 8.79 9.78 0.62
CA ASP A 179 8.52 8.89 -0.54
C ASP A 179 8.12 7.42 -0.27
N ASP A 180 7.58 7.11 0.91
CA ASP A 180 7.01 5.79 1.18
C ASP A 180 5.59 5.70 0.59
N LYS A 181 5.45 4.90 -0.45
CA LYS A 181 4.18 4.69 -1.16
C LYS A 181 3.10 4.11 -0.24
N SER A 182 3.46 3.27 0.73
CA SER A 182 2.51 2.68 1.66
C SER A 182 1.98 3.69 2.68
N ASP A 183 2.85 4.52 3.25
CA ASP A 183 2.47 5.57 4.19
C ASP A 183 1.59 6.64 3.51
N THR A 184 1.87 6.97 2.25
CA THR A 184 1.01 7.83 1.43
C THR A 184 -0.40 7.25 1.26
N ILE A 185 -0.53 5.94 1.00
CA ILE A 185 -1.83 5.28 0.93
C ILE A 185 -2.56 5.38 2.28
N PHE A 186 -1.89 5.12 3.39
CA PHE A 186 -2.50 5.16 4.72
C PHE A 186 -2.98 6.56 5.08
N TRP A 187 -2.15 7.57 4.80
CA TRP A 187 -2.53 8.96 4.99
C TRP A 187 -3.73 9.36 4.14
N ASN A 188 -3.73 9.05 2.84
CA ASN A 188 -4.83 9.35 1.95
C ASN A 188 -6.14 8.68 2.38
N ARG A 189 -6.08 7.46 2.90
CA ARG A 189 -7.24 6.77 3.49
C ARG A 189 -7.76 7.47 4.74
N MET A 190 -6.85 7.95 5.59
CA MET A 190 -7.20 8.67 6.80
C MET A 190 -7.93 9.97 6.48
N ILE A 191 -7.44 10.76 5.52
CA ILE A 191 -8.01 12.06 5.14
C ILE A 191 -9.14 11.97 4.09
N GLY A 192 -9.55 10.76 3.68
CA GLY A 192 -10.62 10.56 2.69
C GLY A 192 -10.25 10.89 1.24
N LYS A 193 -8.95 11.02 0.94
CA LYS A 193 -8.40 11.26 -0.43
C LYS A 193 -7.85 9.99 -1.08
N GLU A 194 -8.31 8.82 -0.67
CA GLU A 194 -7.91 7.57 -1.32
C GLU A 194 -8.36 7.54 -2.78
N THR A 195 -7.49 7.02 -3.65
CA THR A 195 -7.72 6.81 -5.08
C THR A 195 -7.70 5.32 -5.42
N SER A 196 -7.92 4.99 -6.69
CA SER A 196 -7.75 3.62 -7.20
C SER A 196 -6.30 3.15 -7.04
N TYR A 197 -6.12 1.84 -7.00
CA TYR A 197 -4.80 1.22 -6.99
C TYR A 197 -4.67 0.22 -8.15
N GLY A 198 -3.92 0.57 -9.18
CA GLY A 198 -3.70 -0.26 -10.38
C GLY A 198 -2.42 -1.10 -10.37
N GLY A 199 -1.71 -1.17 -9.23
CA GLY A 199 -0.45 -1.92 -9.09
C GLY A 199 -0.63 -3.40 -8.78
N SER A 200 0.50 -4.10 -8.64
CA SER A 200 0.53 -5.51 -8.21
C SER A 200 0.13 -5.68 -6.75
N GLY A 201 -0.38 -6.85 -6.40
CA GLY A 201 -0.78 -7.13 -5.02
C GLY A 201 -1.27 -8.55 -4.82
N PHE A 202 -1.95 -8.78 -3.70
CA PHE A 202 -2.58 -10.04 -3.36
C PHE A 202 -4.10 -9.92 -3.49
N LEU A 203 -4.72 -10.91 -4.11
CA LEU A 203 -6.16 -10.89 -4.33
C LEU A 203 -6.92 -11.15 -3.02
N ILE A 204 -7.97 -10.34 -2.81
CA ILE A 204 -8.95 -10.51 -1.73
C ILE A 204 -10.36 -10.52 -2.34
N ASN A 205 -11.32 -11.09 -1.65
CA ASN A 205 -12.71 -11.14 -2.11
C ASN A 205 -12.89 -11.76 -3.51
N SER A 206 -11.99 -12.65 -3.94
CA SER A 206 -11.87 -13.19 -5.30
C SER A 206 -12.16 -14.70 -5.39
N GLY A 207 -12.93 -15.25 -4.43
CA GLY A 207 -13.30 -16.67 -4.39
C GLY A 207 -12.05 -17.57 -4.33
N GLN A 208 -11.98 -18.55 -5.23
CA GLN A 208 -10.85 -19.51 -5.31
C GLN A 208 -9.49 -18.88 -5.65
N PHE A 209 -9.45 -17.62 -6.09
CA PHE A 209 -8.24 -16.89 -6.42
C PHE A 209 -7.78 -15.96 -5.28
N THR A 210 -8.51 -15.92 -4.17
CA THR A 210 -8.12 -15.15 -2.99
C THR A 210 -6.76 -15.61 -2.47
N GLU A 211 -5.94 -14.66 -1.96
CA GLU A 211 -4.57 -14.84 -1.46
C GLU A 211 -3.50 -15.10 -2.53
N LEU A 212 -3.88 -15.25 -3.80
CA LEU A 212 -2.89 -15.31 -4.87
C LEU A 212 -2.31 -13.91 -5.15
N ASP A 213 -1.02 -13.88 -5.49
CA ASP A 213 -0.43 -12.68 -6.08
C ASP A 213 -0.98 -12.43 -7.49
N SER A 214 -0.90 -11.18 -7.95
CA SER A 214 -1.51 -10.73 -9.20
C SER A 214 -1.05 -11.53 -10.42
N GLU A 215 0.22 -11.93 -10.51
CA GLU A 215 0.74 -12.65 -11.68
C GLU A 215 0.25 -14.10 -11.68
N THR A 216 0.37 -14.78 -10.54
CA THR A 216 -0.17 -16.14 -10.36
C THR A 216 -1.68 -16.17 -10.59
N ALA A 217 -2.40 -15.14 -10.13
CA ALA A 217 -3.84 -15.05 -10.33
C ALA A 217 -4.22 -14.91 -11.80
N LYS A 218 -3.52 -14.07 -12.58
CA LYS A 218 -3.74 -13.93 -14.03
C LYS A 218 -3.59 -15.27 -14.75
N GLU A 219 -2.51 -15.99 -14.48
CA GLU A 219 -2.26 -17.30 -15.08
C GLU A 219 -3.35 -18.31 -14.73
N LYS A 220 -3.70 -18.43 -13.44
CA LYS A 220 -4.70 -19.39 -12.99
C LYS A 220 -6.11 -19.03 -13.47
N MET A 221 -6.47 -17.75 -13.52
CA MET A 221 -7.77 -17.30 -14.06
C MET A 221 -7.87 -17.60 -15.56
N THR A 222 -6.81 -17.31 -16.32
CA THR A 222 -6.79 -17.62 -17.76
C THR A 222 -7.00 -19.10 -17.99
N LYS A 223 -6.25 -19.95 -17.31
CA LYS A 223 -6.38 -21.41 -17.42
C LYS A 223 -7.77 -21.89 -17.01
N TRP A 224 -8.32 -21.37 -15.93
CA TRP A 224 -9.67 -21.70 -15.47
C TRP A 224 -10.75 -21.32 -16.51
N LEU A 225 -10.61 -20.17 -17.18
CA LEU A 225 -11.52 -19.74 -18.25
C LEU A 225 -11.44 -20.67 -19.47
N GLU A 226 -10.24 -21.09 -19.86
CA GLU A 226 -10.00 -22.05 -20.94
C GLU A 226 -10.63 -23.42 -20.62
N GLU A 227 -10.40 -23.95 -19.42
CA GLU A 227 -10.99 -25.21 -18.94
C GLU A 227 -12.53 -25.19 -18.93
N LYS A 228 -13.11 -24.03 -18.62
CA LYS A 228 -14.57 -23.80 -18.65
C LYS A 228 -15.09 -23.51 -20.06
N LYS A 229 -14.23 -23.43 -21.09
CA LYS A 229 -14.58 -23.07 -22.46
C LYS A 229 -15.29 -21.72 -22.58
N LEU A 230 -14.92 -20.77 -21.70
CA LEU A 230 -15.46 -19.40 -21.66
C LEU A 230 -14.59 -18.41 -22.45
N SER A 231 -13.32 -18.75 -22.68
CA SER A 231 -12.39 -17.94 -23.47
C SER A 231 -11.27 -18.79 -24.05
N ASP A 232 -10.59 -18.25 -25.06
CA ASP A 232 -9.37 -18.80 -25.65
C ASP A 232 -8.24 -17.76 -25.49
N ARG A 233 -7.03 -18.22 -25.18
CA ARG A 233 -5.85 -17.34 -25.15
C ARG A 233 -5.50 -16.90 -26.57
N LYS A 234 -5.43 -15.60 -26.80
CA LYS A 234 -4.96 -15.01 -28.04
C LYS A 234 -3.68 -14.21 -27.81
N ILE A 235 -2.70 -14.43 -28.68
CA ILE A 235 -1.47 -13.63 -28.70
C ILE A 235 -1.63 -12.58 -29.79
N ASN A 236 -1.71 -11.32 -29.40
CA ASN A 236 -1.74 -10.20 -30.32
C ASN A 236 -0.37 -9.53 -30.35
N TYR A 237 0.27 -9.52 -31.51
CA TYR A 237 1.52 -8.78 -31.70
C TYR A 237 1.20 -7.32 -31.97
N LYS A 238 1.65 -6.44 -31.10
CA LYS A 238 1.50 -4.99 -31.27
C LYS A 238 2.68 -4.44 -32.07
N LEU A 239 2.61 -4.57 -33.38
CA LEU A 239 3.59 -3.94 -34.27
C LEU A 239 3.31 -2.44 -34.33
N LYS A 240 4.38 -1.64 -34.21
CA LYS A 240 4.31 -0.19 -34.37
C LYS A 240 4.65 0.18 -35.81
N ASP A 241 3.67 0.09 -36.70
CA ASP A 241 3.82 0.33 -38.14
C ASP A 241 4.43 1.69 -38.50
N TRP A 242 4.15 2.70 -37.63
CA TRP A 242 4.66 4.06 -37.85
C TRP A 242 6.20 4.19 -37.79
N VAL A 243 6.90 3.25 -37.16
CA VAL A 243 8.38 3.29 -37.06
C VAL A 243 9.01 3.06 -38.42
N PHE A 244 8.45 2.16 -39.20
CA PHE A 244 8.97 1.84 -40.51
C PHE A 244 8.79 3.00 -41.51
N SER A 245 7.62 3.61 -41.56
CA SER A 245 7.34 4.74 -42.47
C SER A 245 8.11 6.01 -42.10
N ARG A 246 8.33 6.27 -40.80
CA ARG A 246 9.07 7.46 -40.36
C ARG A 246 10.59 7.40 -40.55
N GLN A 247 11.14 6.22 -40.68
CA GLN A 247 12.58 6.04 -40.93
C GLN A 247 12.94 6.06 -42.40
N ARG A 248 11.98 6.12 -43.28
CA ARG A 248 12.20 6.21 -44.70
C ARG A 248 12.40 7.64 -45.15
N TYR A 249 13.63 7.95 -45.48
CA TYR A 249 14.05 9.28 -45.90
C TYR A 249 13.46 9.71 -47.24
N TRP A 250 13.16 8.80 -48.10
CA TRP A 250 12.72 9.09 -49.48
C TRP A 250 11.22 9.18 -49.64
N GLY A 251 10.51 9.30 -48.60
CA GLY A 251 9.07 9.33 -48.69
C GLY A 251 8.42 8.06 -49.22
N GLU A 252 9.14 7.01 -49.27
CA GLU A 252 8.54 5.77 -49.56
C GLU A 252 7.60 5.32 -48.57
N PRO A 253 6.79 4.62 -49.04
CA PRO A 253 5.48 4.84 -48.95
C PRO A 253 5.66 4.99 -48.00
#